data_b42515da5b814a58b3a45672518775ce
#
_entry.id   b42515da5b814a58b3a45672518775ce
#
_cell.length_a   1.000
_cell.length_b   1.000
_cell.length_c   1.000
_cell.angle_alpha   90.00
_cell.angle_beta   90.00
_cell.angle_gamma   90.00
#
_symmetry.space_group_name_H-M   'P 1'
#
loop_
_entity.id
_entity.type
_entity.pdbx_description
1 polymer ?
#
loop_
_entity_poly.entity_id
_entity_poly.type
_entity_poly.pdbx_seq_one_letter_code
_entity_poly.pdbx_strand_id
1 'polypeptide(L)'
;MIADPRIIRNPEPITTITYKELRELSYMGASVLHEDAIFPVRQAGIPINIKNTNSPEDKGTMIVEKTCHVPKYTITGIAGKKDFVAINIEKDMMNAEIGFGRKVLEAFEKYGISF
;
A
#
# COMPACT_ATOMS: atom_id res chain seq x y z
N MET A 1 4.51 -11.13 -4.82
CA MET A 1 4.99 -10.94 -6.20
C MET A 1 5.27 -9.47 -6.42
N ILE A 2 6.33 -9.13 -7.15
CA ILE A 2 6.77 -7.74 -7.38
C ILE A 2 5.78 -6.93 -8.24
N ALA A 3 4.87 -7.60 -8.95
CA ALA A 3 3.82 -6.98 -9.74
C ALA A 3 2.57 -7.87 -9.77
N ASP A 4 1.44 -7.31 -10.21
CA ASP A 4 0.17 -8.05 -10.32
C ASP A 4 0.28 -9.14 -11.41
N PRO A 5 0.08 -10.42 -11.07
CA PRO A 5 0.16 -11.53 -12.03
C PRO A 5 -0.94 -11.51 -13.10
N ARG A 6 -2.00 -10.73 -12.91
CA ARG A 6 -3.04 -10.52 -13.91
C ARG A 6 -2.58 -9.59 -15.04
N ILE A 7 -1.54 -8.78 -14.77
CA ILE A 7 -0.99 -7.80 -15.73
C ILE A 7 0.35 -8.29 -16.27
N ILE A 8 1.21 -8.80 -15.41
CA ILE A 8 2.56 -9.24 -15.76
C ILE A 8 2.64 -10.77 -15.72
N ARG A 9 3.07 -11.36 -16.81
CA ARG A 9 3.25 -12.82 -16.88
C ARG A 9 4.47 -13.25 -16.05
N ASN A 10 4.26 -14.18 -15.12
CA ASN A 10 5.28 -14.75 -14.25
C ASN A 10 6.08 -13.70 -13.46
N PRO A 11 5.42 -12.84 -12.64
CA PRO A 11 6.13 -11.89 -11.82
C PRO A 11 6.96 -12.59 -10.74
N GLU A 12 8.14 -12.09 -10.46
CA GLU A 12 9.03 -12.67 -9.45
C GLU A 12 8.41 -12.56 -8.04
N PRO A 13 8.52 -13.58 -7.18
CA PRO A 13 8.02 -13.52 -5.83
C PRO A 13 8.87 -12.58 -4.95
N ILE A 14 8.21 -11.83 -4.09
CA ILE A 14 8.87 -11.09 -3.01
C ILE A 14 9.11 -12.07 -1.87
N THR A 15 10.35 -12.28 -1.48
CA THR A 15 10.70 -13.20 -0.38
C THR A 15 10.53 -12.56 0.99
N THR A 16 10.90 -11.30 1.11
CA THR A 16 10.80 -10.53 2.36
C THR A 16 10.38 -9.11 2.06
N ILE A 17 9.46 -8.57 2.83
CA ILE A 17 8.95 -7.21 2.71
C ILE A 17 8.73 -6.62 4.10
N THR A 18 8.94 -5.33 4.28
CA THR A 18 8.63 -4.66 5.53
C THR A 18 7.14 -4.31 5.62
N TYR A 19 6.62 -4.14 6.84
CA TYR A 19 5.25 -3.65 7.06
C TYR A 19 4.99 -2.31 6.36
N LYS A 20 6.01 -1.43 6.33
CA LYS A 20 5.91 -0.14 5.66
C LYS A 20 5.72 -0.30 4.15
N GLU A 21 6.56 -1.09 3.50
CA GLU A 21 6.47 -1.36 2.06
C GLU A 21 5.16 -2.05 1.69
N LEU A 22 4.72 -3.02 2.51
CA LEU A 22 3.44 -3.71 2.32
C LEU A 22 2.27 -2.72 2.36
N ARG A 23 2.28 -1.80 3.33
CA ARG A 23 1.25 -0.76 3.45
C ARG A 23 1.20 0.14 2.22
N GLU A 24 2.35 0.59 1.73
CA GLU A 24 2.40 1.42 0.51
C GLU A 24 1.84 0.66 -0.71
N LEU A 25 2.20 -0.60 -0.88
CA LEU A 25 1.66 -1.43 -1.96
C LEU A 25 0.16 -1.67 -1.81
N SER A 26 -0.32 -1.93 -0.60
CA SER A 26 -1.75 -2.15 -0.32
C SER A 26 -2.57 -0.90 -0.58
N TYR A 27 -2.08 0.26 -0.20
CA TYR A 27 -2.73 1.55 -0.46
C TYR A 27 -2.89 1.81 -1.96
N MET A 28 -1.91 1.39 -2.76
CA MET A 28 -1.95 1.50 -4.22
C MET A 28 -2.71 0.38 -4.94
N GLY A 29 -3.44 -0.48 -4.20
CA GLY A 29 -4.34 -1.47 -4.75
C GLY A 29 -3.86 -2.93 -4.73
N ALA A 30 -2.69 -3.23 -4.18
CA ALA A 30 -2.25 -4.60 -3.92
C ALA A 30 -2.92 -5.15 -2.65
N SER A 31 -4.19 -5.52 -2.73
CA SER A 31 -4.95 -6.02 -1.59
C SER A 31 -4.60 -7.49 -1.28
N VAL A 32 -3.56 -7.72 -0.50
CA VAL A 32 -3.17 -9.06 -0.04
C VAL A 32 -3.62 -9.30 1.41
N LEU A 33 -3.53 -8.28 2.25
CA LEU A 33 -3.96 -8.31 3.65
C LEU A 33 -4.69 -6.99 3.97
N HIS A 34 -5.74 -7.11 4.79
CA HIS A 34 -6.43 -5.95 5.31
C HIS A 34 -5.57 -5.25 6.38
N GLU A 35 -5.52 -3.92 6.36
CA GLU A 35 -4.67 -3.14 7.28
C GLU A 35 -5.03 -3.39 8.75
N ASP A 36 -6.32 -3.53 9.06
CA ASP A 36 -6.81 -3.82 10.41
C ASP A 36 -6.30 -5.15 10.96
N ALA A 37 -6.07 -6.15 10.09
CA ALA A 37 -5.51 -7.43 10.50
C ALA A 37 -3.99 -7.35 10.77
N ILE A 38 -3.31 -6.42 10.12
CA ILE A 38 -1.85 -6.24 10.25
C ILE A 38 -1.50 -5.49 11.53
N PHE A 39 -2.31 -4.52 11.92
CA PHE A 39 -2.00 -3.60 13.02
C PHE A 39 -1.66 -4.30 14.35
N PRO A 40 -2.49 -5.22 14.89
CA PRO A 40 -2.21 -5.87 16.18
C PRO A 40 -0.96 -6.74 16.13
N VAL A 41 -0.72 -7.44 15.01
CA VAL A 41 0.44 -8.32 14.83
C VAL A 41 1.73 -7.51 14.74
N ARG A 42 1.70 -6.39 14.01
CA ARG A 42 2.80 -5.45 13.92
C ARG A 42 3.13 -4.84 15.27
N GLN A 43 2.13 -4.44 16.06
CA GLN A 43 2.31 -3.87 17.39
C GLN A 43 2.98 -4.87 18.35
N ALA A 44 2.67 -6.15 18.19
CA ALA A 44 3.30 -7.24 18.93
C ALA A 44 4.70 -7.63 18.42
N GLY A 45 5.16 -7.04 17.30
CA GLY A 45 6.46 -7.35 16.69
C GLY A 45 6.55 -8.75 16.08
N ILE A 46 5.41 -9.36 15.76
CA ILE A 46 5.34 -10.74 15.25
C ILE A 46 5.44 -10.71 13.73
N PRO A 47 6.37 -11.42 13.10
CA PRO A 47 6.45 -11.52 11.64
C PRO A 47 5.28 -12.33 11.08
N ILE A 48 4.78 -11.94 9.89
CA ILE A 48 3.71 -12.67 9.19
C ILE A 48 4.33 -13.40 8.00
N ASN A 49 3.97 -14.66 7.79
CA ASN A 49 4.33 -15.39 6.58
C ASN A 49 3.09 -15.61 5.70
N ILE A 50 3.12 -15.07 4.47
CA ILE A 50 2.08 -15.29 3.47
C ILE A 50 2.53 -16.41 2.54
N LYS A 51 1.71 -17.45 2.45
CA LYS A 51 1.96 -18.62 1.60
C LYS A 51 0.81 -18.84 0.61
N ASN A 52 1.13 -19.47 -0.51
CA ASN A 52 0.12 -19.92 -1.47
C ASN A 52 -0.46 -21.25 -0.99
N THR A 53 -1.78 -21.31 -0.80
CA THR A 53 -2.48 -22.54 -0.39
C THR A 53 -2.37 -23.68 -1.40
N ASN A 54 -2.18 -23.35 -2.68
CA ASN A 54 -2.00 -24.35 -3.75
C ASN A 54 -0.55 -24.83 -3.88
N SER A 55 0.39 -24.23 -3.15
CA SER A 55 1.81 -24.60 -3.13
C SER A 55 2.35 -24.39 -1.72
N PRO A 56 1.94 -25.23 -0.74
CA PRO A 56 2.29 -25.06 0.67
C PRO A 56 3.79 -25.24 0.94
N GLU A 57 4.50 -25.93 0.05
CA GLU A 57 5.95 -26.14 0.11
C GLU A 57 6.77 -24.88 -0.13
N ASP A 58 6.17 -23.89 -0.84
CA ASP A 58 6.85 -22.63 -1.09
C ASP A 58 7.11 -21.88 0.22
N LYS A 59 8.27 -21.23 0.30
CA LYS A 59 8.66 -20.42 1.48
C LYS A 59 7.71 -19.27 1.74
N GLY A 60 7.02 -18.79 0.71
CA GLY A 60 6.11 -17.64 0.79
C GLY A 60 6.84 -16.32 0.92
N THR A 61 6.12 -15.32 1.43
CA THR A 61 6.62 -13.97 1.68
C THR A 61 6.61 -13.67 3.18
N MET A 62 7.76 -13.34 3.73
CA MET A 62 7.89 -12.90 5.12
C MET A 62 7.66 -11.37 5.21
N ILE A 63 6.76 -10.96 6.11
CA ILE A 63 6.52 -9.56 6.44
C ILE A 63 7.14 -9.30 7.80
N VAL A 64 8.04 -8.32 7.86
CA VAL A 64 8.84 -8.02 9.04
C VAL A 64 8.86 -6.52 9.34
N GLU A 65 9.20 -6.13 10.57
CA GLU A 65 9.31 -4.71 10.92
C GLU A 65 10.54 -4.05 10.26
N LYS A 66 11.66 -4.77 10.26
CA LYS A 66 12.92 -4.32 9.63
C LYS A 66 13.58 -5.48 8.93
N THR A 67 14.26 -5.20 7.83
CA THR A 67 15.10 -6.15 7.14
C THR A 67 16.56 -5.68 7.16
N CYS A 68 17.48 -6.61 7.41
CA CYS A 68 18.92 -6.38 7.28
C CYS A 68 19.44 -6.84 5.91
N HIS A 69 18.56 -7.36 5.05
CA HIS A 69 18.96 -7.82 3.72
C HIS A 69 19.17 -6.64 2.78
N VAL A 70 20.27 -6.67 2.06
CA VAL A 70 20.46 -5.81 0.89
C VAL A 70 19.45 -6.27 -0.16
N PRO A 71 18.55 -5.41 -0.61
CA PRO A 71 17.53 -5.79 -1.57
C PRO A 71 18.20 -6.20 -2.89
N LYS A 72 17.73 -7.30 -3.49
CA LYS A 72 18.17 -7.76 -4.81
C LYS A 72 17.87 -6.72 -5.91
N TYR A 73 16.78 -5.99 -5.74
CA TYR A 73 16.31 -4.98 -6.69
C TYR A 73 16.13 -3.64 -5.99
N THR A 74 16.28 -2.57 -6.74
CA THR A 74 16.03 -1.19 -6.27
C THR A 74 14.53 -0.96 -5.95
N ILE A 75 13.64 -1.71 -6.62
CA ILE A 75 12.19 -1.60 -6.47
C ILE A 75 11.68 -2.88 -5.80
N THR A 76 11.00 -2.74 -4.67
CA THR A 76 10.40 -3.87 -3.92
C THR A 76 9.17 -4.43 -4.62
N GLY A 77 8.35 -3.56 -5.20
CA GLY A 77 7.14 -3.97 -5.90
C GLY A 77 6.46 -2.80 -6.61
N ILE A 78 5.56 -3.12 -7.52
CA ILE A 78 4.78 -2.16 -8.29
C ILE A 78 3.31 -2.50 -8.13
N ALA A 79 2.53 -1.56 -7.62
CA ALA A 79 1.08 -1.63 -7.54
C ALA A 79 0.48 -0.40 -8.22
N GLY A 80 -0.71 -0.55 -8.77
CA GLY A 80 -1.40 0.55 -9.43
C GLY A 80 -2.90 0.35 -9.39
N LYS A 81 -3.63 1.45 -9.30
CA LYS A 81 -5.08 1.49 -9.39
C LYS A 81 -5.46 2.51 -10.46
N LYS A 82 -6.42 2.15 -11.29
CA LYS A 82 -6.95 3.02 -12.35
C LYS A 82 -8.10 3.87 -11.83
N ASP A 83 -8.57 4.77 -12.68
CA ASP A 83 -9.78 5.57 -12.47
C ASP A 83 -9.64 6.60 -11.33
N PHE A 84 -8.45 7.20 -11.23
CA PHE A 84 -8.21 8.37 -10.37
C PHE A 84 -8.36 9.67 -11.16
N VAL A 85 -8.85 10.69 -10.49
CA VAL A 85 -8.86 12.07 -10.94
C VAL A 85 -7.97 12.89 -10.02
N ALA A 86 -7.04 13.63 -10.58
CA ALA A 86 -6.25 14.61 -9.84
C ALA A 86 -6.92 15.96 -9.91
N ILE A 87 -7.22 16.55 -8.74
CA ILE A 87 -7.79 17.89 -8.63
C ILE A 87 -6.74 18.81 -8.06
N ASN A 88 -6.29 19.77 -8.85
CA ASN A 88 -5.42 20.85 -8.40
C ASN A 88 -6.26 22.06 -8.02
N ILE A 89 -6.09 22.58 -6.82
CA ILE A 89 -6.81 23.74 -6.31
C ILE A 89 -5.82 24.85 -6.05
N GLU A 90 -5.94 25.93 -6.79
CA GLU A 90 -5.11 27.12 -6.65
C GLU A 90 -5.97 28.28 -6.15
N LYS A 91 -5.45 28.99 -5.17
CA LYS A 91 -6.07 30.18 -4.62
C LYS A 91 -5.00 31.11 -4.07
N ASP A 92 -5.08 32.38 -4.44
CA ASP A 92 -4.23 33.40 -3.87
C ASP A 92 -4.45 33.50 -2.34
N MET A 93 -3.35 33.61 -1.61
CA MET A 93 -3.33 33.70 -0.15
C MET A 93 -4.05 32.53 0.56
N MET A 94 -4.01 31.33 -0.02
CA MET A 94 -4.62 30.13 0.55
C MET A 94 -4.13 29.85 1.98
N ASN A 95 -2.87 30.10 2.27
CA ASN A 95 -2.23 29.91 3.57
C ASN A 95 -2.73 30.90 4.65
N ALA A 96 -3.30 32.04 4.24
CA ALA A 96 -3.87 33.01 5.16
C ALA A 96 -5.33 32.73 5.54
N GLU A 97 -6.02 31.85 4.80
CA GLU A 97 -7.38 31.44 5.10
C GLU A 97 -7.44 30.24 6.04
N ILE A 98 -7.75 30.50 7.31
CA ILE A 98 -7.90 29.44 8.30
C ILE A 98 -9.04 28.48 7.89
N GLY A 99 -8.73 27.18 7.85
CA GLY A 99 -9.73 26.14 7.55
C GLY A 99 -10.05 25.97 6.07
N PHE A 100 -9.27 26.54 5.14
CA PHE A 100 -9.49 26.36 3.71
C PHE A 100 -9.52 24.88 3.31
N GLY A 101 -8.56 24.07 3.77
CA GLY A 101 -8.54 22.62 3.49
C GLY A 101 -9.82 21.90 3.97
N ARG A 102 -10.35 22.27 5.14
CA ARG A 102 -11.60 21.71 5.64
C ARG A 102 -12.77 22.02 4.69
N LYS A 103 -12.88 23.25 4.17
CA LYS A 103 -13.94 23.61 3.23
C LYS A 103 -13.86 22.83 1.92
N VAL A 104 -12.65 22.55 1.45
CA VAL A 104 -12.45 21.70 0.27
C VAL A 104 -12.94 20.28 0.55
N LEU A 105 -12.52 19.69 1.66
CA LEU A 105 -12.92 18.32 2.05
C LEU A 105 -14.44 18.22 2.31
N GLU A 106 -15.04 19.23 2.91
CA GLU A 106 -16.49 19.34 3.11
C GLU A 106 -17.28 19.29 1.78
N ALA A 107 -16.71 19.87 0.71
CA ALA A 107 -17.30 19.75 -0.61
C ALA A 107 -17.29 18.31 -1.13
N PHE A 108 -16.19 17.56 -0.93
CA PHE A 108 -16.13 16.15 -1.29
C PHE A 108 -17.13 15.31 -0.48
N GLU A 109 -17.20 15.54 0.83
CA GLU A 109 -18.15 14.87 1.73
C GLU A 109 -19.60 15.08 1.28
N LYS A 110 -19.99 16.33 0.98
CA LYS A 110 -21.33 16.67 0.52
C LYS A 110 -21.78 15.91 -0.73
N TYR A 111 -20.84 15.59 -1.61
CA TYR A 111 -21.11 14.82 -2.84
C TYR A 111 -20.80 13.34 -2.72
N GLY A 112 -20.45 12.85 -1.52
CA GLY A 112 -20.14 11.45 -1.28
C GLY A 112 -18.90 10.96 -2.03
N ILE A 113 -17.94 11.84 -2.29
CA ILE A 113 -16.71 11.55 -3.02
C ILE A 113 -15.64 11.15 -2.01
N SER A 114 -15.11 9.93 -2.14
CA SER A 114 -13.97 9.43 -1.36
C SER A 114 -12.65 9.92 -1.98
N PHE A 115 -11.67 10.25 -1.16
CA PHE A 115 -10.32 10.71 -1.56
C PHE A 115 -9.24 9.97 -0.75
#